data_d1a17758f31d0a70e3e3f8ac4ab86e00
#
_entry.id   d1a17758f31d0a70e3e3f8ac4ab86e00
#
_cell.length_a   1.000
_cell.length_b   1.000
_cell.length_c   1.000
_cell.angle_alpha   90.00
_cell.angle_beta   90.00
_cell.angle_gamma   90.00
#
_symmetry.space_group_name_H-M   'P 1'
#
loop_
_entity.id
_entity.type
_entity.pdbx_description
1 polymer ?
#
loop_
_entity_poly.entity_id
_entity_poly.type
_entity_poly.pdbx_seq_one_letter_code
_entity_poly.pdbx_strand_id
1 'polypeptide(L)'
;MNQDKLKFLSTLFVPLLNNLQSDAVGKWGKMNGQQMIEHVAGFFKVSTGKIVFPLVTPIENLPKFKEFLYSEKEFRENTKAPVLPEEPLPIRFATMQEAVNDLNKEVQLFITQFSNDDQLKGLHPVFGELNFEEWVLLHYKHVTHHLRQFELL
;
A
#
# COMPACT_ATOMS: atom_id res chain seq x y z
N MET A 1 -9.33 12.71 10.67
CA MET A 1 -8.24 11.69 10.54
C MET A 1 -8.58 10.43 11.35
N ASN A 2 -8.55 9.27 10.72
CA ASN A 2 -8.79 8.00 11.39
C ASN A 2 -7.53 7.57 12.16
N GLN A 3 -7.51 7.84 13.47
CA GLN A 3 -6.34 7.62 14.33
C GLN A 3 -6.01 6.14 14.51
N ASP A 4 -7.01 5.26 14.52
CA ASP A 4 -6.77 3.81 14.69
C ASP A 4 -6.06 3.23 13.47
N LYS A 5 -6.47 3.61 12.26
CA LYS A 5 -5.82 3.18 11.03
C LYS A 5 -4.42 3.77 10.88
N LEU A 6 -4.23 5.03 11.25
CA LEU A 6 -2.90 5.64 11.27
C LEU A 6 -1.98 4.93 12.27
N LYS A 7 -2.47 4.65 13.48
CA LYS A 7 -1.72 3.89 14.49
C LYS A 7 -1.37 2.49 13.99
N PHE A 8 -2.30 1.81 13.34
CA PHE A 8 -2.04 0.51 12.75
C PHE A 8 -0.87 0.56 11.77
N LEU A 9 -0.90 1.49 10.81
CA LEU A 9 0.17 1.65 9.81
C LEU A 9 1.50 2.01 10.45
N SER A 10 1.50 2.90 11.44
CA SER A 10 2.73 3.43 12.03
C SER A 10 3.43 2.49 12.99
N THR A 11 2.69 1.61 13.70
CA THR A 11 3.25 0.84 14.82
C THR A 11 2.92 -0.64 14.83
N LEU A 12 1.78 -1.06 14.27
CA LEU A 12 1.31 -2.44 14.40
C LEU A 12 1.59 -3.30 13.16
N PHE A 13 1.60 -2.69 12.00
CA PHE A 13 1.67 -3.39 10.72
C PHE A 13 3.01 -4.13 10.51
N VAL A 14 4.13 -3.40 10.58
CA VAL A 14 5.45 -3.98 10.27
C VAL A 14 5.82 -5.14 11.20
N PRO A 15 5.56 -5.09 12.51
CA PRO A 15 5.79 -6.25 13.40
C PRO A 15 5.05 -7.53 13.01
N LEU A 16 3.89 -7.44 12.37
CA LEU A 16 3.16 -8.62 11.87
C LEU A 16 3.93 -9.40 10.80
N LEU A 17 4.92 -8.78 10.18
CA LEU A 17 5.72 -9.38 9.10
C LEU A 17 6.92 -10.17 9.62
N ASN A 18 7.22 -10.14 10.92
CA ASN A 18 8.45 -10.70 11.49
C ASN A 18 8.67 -12.19 11.20
N ASN A 19 7.59 -12.97 11.06
CA ASN A 19 7.67 -14.42 10.82
C ASN A 19 7.36 -14.79 9.37
N LEU A 20 7.12 -13.81 8.48
CA LEU A 20 6.84 -14.07 7.07
C LEU A 20 8.13 -14.49 6.36
N GLN A 21 8.11 -15.67 5.74
CA GLN A 21 9.24 -16.17 4.95
C GLN A 21 9.26 -15.53 3.55
N SER A 22 10.44 -15.37 2.98
CA SER A 22 10.61 -14.77 1.65
C SER A 22 9.89 -15.58 0.54
N ASP A 23 9.83 -16.89 0.68
CA ASP A 23 9.20 -17.82 -0.26
C ASP A 23 7.76 -18.19 0.14
N ALA A 24 7.18 -17.54 1.14
CA ALA A 24 5.79 -17.79 1.54
C ALA A 24 4.83 -17.63 0.35
N VAL A 25 3.82 -18.48 0.31
CA VAL A 25 2.80 -18.51 -0.75
C VAL A 25 1.51 -17.89 -0.18
N GLY A 26 0.93 -16.93 -0.91
CA GLY A 26 -0.36 -16.35 -0.55
C GLY A 26 -1.53 -17.29 -0.81
N LYS A 27 -2.66 -17.04 -0.17
CA LYS A 27 -3.92 -17.76 -0.41
C LYS A 27 -4.46 -17.53 -1.83
N TRP A 28 -4.08 -16.43 -2.45
CA TRP A 28 -4.38 -16.08 -3.84
C TRP A 28 -3.20 -15.29 -4.43
N GLY A 29 -3.21 -15.11 -5.75
CA GLY A 29 -2.20 -14.33 -6.47
C GLY A 29 -0.89 -15.09 -6.65
N LYS A 30 0.06 -14.42 -7.28
CA LYS A 30 1.33 -15.00 -7.74
C LYS A 30 2.54 -14.55 -6.92
N MET A 31 2.44 -13.50 -6.10
CA MET A 31 3.55 -12.98 -5.30
C MET A 31 3.95 -13.96 -4.19
N ASN A 32 5.25 -14.11 -3.98
CA ASN A 32 5.77 -14.69 -2.74
C ASN A 32 5.84 -13.64 -1.63
N GLY A 33 6.27 -14.04 -0.43
CA GLY A 33 6.32 -13.15 0.73
C GLY A 33 7.18 -11.91 0.51
N GLN A 34 8.38 -12.06 -0.06
CA GLN A 34 9.27 -10.92 -0.32
C GLN A 34 8.73 -10.01 -1.41
N GLN A 35 8.18 -10.58 -2.48
CA GLN A 35 7.55 -9.79 -3.55
C GLN A 35 6.40 -8.95 -3.01
N MET A 36 5.59 -9.50 -2.11
CA MET A 36 4.51 -8.75 -1.45
C MET A 36 5.06 -7.58 -0.64
N ILE A 37 6.10 -7.79 0.17
CA ILE A 37 6.73 -6.73 0.97
C ILE A 37 7.25 -5.61 0.07
N GLU A 38 7.96 -5.95 -0.99
CA GLU A 38 8.50 -4.96 -1.94
C GLU A 38 7.40 -4.24 -2.72
N HIS A 39 6.30 -4.94 -3.05
CA HIS A 39 5.10 -4.37 -3.66
C HIS A 39 4.44 -3.32 -2.75
N VAL A 40 4.25 -3.65 -1.47
CA VAL A 40 3.66 -2.71 -0.51
C VAL A 40 4.56 -1.49 -0.29
N ALA A 41 5.88 -1.69 -0.18
CA ALA A 41 6.83 -0.59 -0.09
C ALA A 41 6.76 0.33 -1.32
N GLY A 42 6.65 -0.26 -2.52
CA GLY A 42 6.44 0.50 -3.77
C GLY A 42 5.18 1.36 -3.73
N PHE A 43 4.12 0.87 -3.12
CA PHE A 43 2.87 1.61 -3.00
C PHE A 43 3.01 2.83 -2.08
N PHE A 44 3.75 2.73 -0.97
CA PHE A 44 4.10 3.89 -0.15
C PHE A 44 4.95 4.91 -0.92
N LYS A 45 5.83 4.45 -1.82
CA LYS A 45 6.62 5.34 -2.70
C LYS A 45 5.74 6.12 -3.68
N VAL A 46 4.59 5.59 -4.08
CA VAL A 46 3.60 6.33 -4.89
C VAL A 46 3.02 7.49 -4.08
N SER A 47 2.62 7.26 -2.83
CA SER A 47 2.03 8.31 -2.00
C SER A 47 2.99 9.47 -1.72
N THR A 48 4.29 9.19 -1.59
CA THR A 48 5.33 10.20 -1.35
C THR A 48 5.87 10.86 -2.62
N GLY A 49 5.43 10.41 -3.80
CA GLY A 49 5.88 10.94 -5.09
C GLY A 49 7.23 10.41 -5.57
N LYS A 50 7.83 9.42 -4.88
CA LYS A 50 9.05 8.75 -5.36
C LYS A 50 8.82 7.93 -6.62
N ILE A 51 7.64 7.35 -6.75
CA ILE A 51 7.16 6.67 -7.97
C ILE A 51 5.93 7.43 -8.44
N VAL A 52 5.91 7.81 -9.72
CA VAL A 52 4.83 8.58 -10.32
C VAL A 52 4.19 7.76 -11.43
N PHE A 53 2.87 7.60 -11.37
CA PHE A 53 2.04 7.05 -12.44
C PHE A 53 1.05 8.11 -12.91
N PRO A 54 0.71 8.14 -14.21
CA PRO A 54 -0.37 9.00 -14.68
C PRO A 54 -1.74 8.53 -14.16
N LEU A 55 -2.66 9.46 -14.02
CA LEU A 55 -4.06 9.14 -13.72
C LEU A 55 -4.67 8.33 -14.88
N VAL A 56 -5.25 7.16 -14.57
CA VAL A 56 -5.88 6.28 -15.56
C VAL A 56 -7.42 6.28 -15.48
N THR A 57 -7.98 6.70 -14.33
CA THR A 57 -9.42 6.78 -14.12
C THR A 57 -9.99 8.05 -14.79
N PRO A 58 -11.07 7.95 -15.57
CA PRO A 58 -11.78 9.13 -16.05
C PRO A 58 -12.19 10.05 -14.89
N ILE A 59 -12.00 11.36 -15.04
CA ILE A 59 -12.23 12.36 -13.98
C ILE A 59 -13.65 12.25 -13.40
N GLU A 60 -14.64 12.04 -14.24
CA GLU A 60 -16.04 11.90 -13.82
C GLU A 60 -16.31 10.70 -12.91
N ASN A 61 -15.43 9.70 -12.88
CA ASN A 61 -15.56 8.51 -12.06
C ASN A 61 -14.81 8.62 -10.70
N LEU A 62 -13.96 9.62 -10.52
CA LEU A 62 -13.16 9.78 -9.30
C LEU A 62 -14.00 9.89 -8.02
N PRO A 63 -15.13 10.63 -7.97
CA PRO A 63 -15.95 10.69 -6.76
C PRO A 63 -16.41 9.31 -6.28
N LYS A 64 -16.79 8.43 -7.22
CA LYS A 64 -17.24 7.07 -6.92
C LYS A 64 -16.11 6.20 -6.35
N PHE A 65 -14.90 6.32 -6.92
CA PHE A 65 -13.72 5.64 -6.38
C PHE A 65 -13.36 6.14 -4.99
N LYS A 66 -13.47 7.45 -4.73
CA LYS A 66 -13.23 8.02 -3.38
C LYS A 66 -14.23 7.53 -2.34
N GLU A 67 -15.50 7.32 -2.70
CA GLU A 67 -16.48 6.71 -1.80
C GLU A 67 -16.03 5.35 -1.28
N PHE A 68 -15.37 4.56 -2.11
CA PHE A 68 -14.80 3.27 -1.69
C PHE A 68 -13.79 3.44 -0.56
N LEU A 69 -12.95 4.47 -0.57
CA LEU A 69 -11.96 4.71 0.49
C LEU A 69 -12.61 4.91 1.85
N TYR A 70 -13.72 5.63 1.89
CA TYR A 70 -14.45 5.93 3.13
C TYR A 70 -15.42 4.81 3.55
N SER A 71 -15.65 3.82 2.70
CA SER A 71 -16.52 2.68 2.99
C SER A 71 -15.79 1.61 3.79
N GLU A 72 -16.55 0.68 4.39
CA GLU A 72 -16.00 -0.52 5.03
C GLU A 72 -15.66 -1.65 4.03
N LYS A 73 -15.90 -1.45 2.74
CA LYS A 73 -15.57 -2.43 1.71
C LYS A 73 -14.06 -2.66 1.64
N GLU A 74 -13.69 -3.91 1.43
CA GLU A 74 -12.31 -4.35 1.24
C GLU A 74 -12.01 -4.56 -0.25
N PHE A 75 -10.73 -4.57 -0.60
CA PHE A 75 -10.33 -5.03 -1.93
C PHE A 75 -10.70 -6.49 -2.12
N ARG A 76 -11.23 -6.83 -3.29
CA ARG A 76 -11.50 -8.22 -3.67
C ARG A 76 -10.19 -8.96 -3.90
N GLU A 77 -10.20 -10.27 -3.63
CA GLU A 77 -9.10 -11.16 -4.01
C GLU A 77 -8.79 -11.02 -5.50
N ASN A 78 -7.51 -11.10 -5.83
CA ASN A 78 -7.01 -10.95 -7.21
C ASN A 78 -7.34 -9.59 -7.88
N THR A 79 -7.61 -8.53 -7.10
CA THR A 79 -7.72 -7.17 -7.63
C THR A 79 -6.40 -6.77 -8.30
N LYS A 80 -6.46 -6.32 -9.56
CA LYS A 80 -5.29 -5.93 -10.33
C LYS A 80 -5.14 -4.42 -10.37
N ALA A 81 -3.89 -3.95 -10.20
CA ALA A 81 -3.54 -2.54 -10.42
C ALA A 81 -3.31 -2.33 -11.93
N PRO A 82 -4.05 -1.41 -12.58
CA PRO A 82 -3.98 -1.25 -14.04
C PRO A 82 -2.61 -0.77 -14.54
N VAL A 83 -1.80 -0.18 -13.66
CA VAL A 83 -0.46 0.34 -13.98
C VAL A 83 0.67 -0.65 -13.75
N LEU A 84 0.37 -1.83 -13.19
CA LEU A 84 1.36 -2.87 -12.93
C LEU A 84 1.21 -4.04 -13.91
N PRO A 85 2.31 -4.76 -14.21
CA PRO A 85 2.22 -5.98 -15.01
C PRO A 85 1.45 -7.07 -14.27
N GLU A 86 0.95 -8.05 -15.03
CA GLU A 86 0.23 -9.20 -14.45
C GLU A 86 1.15 -10.09 -13.61
N GLU A 87 2.38 -10.31 -14.07
CA GLU A 87 3.38 -11.07 -13.34
C GLU A 87 4.03 -10.19 -12.25
N PRO A 88 4.35 -10.76 -11.06
CA PRO A 88 5.04 -10.02 -10.03
C PRO A 88 6.38 -9.46 -10.52
N LEU A 89 6.71 -8.25 -10.03
CA LEU A 89 8.02 -7.68 -10.30
C LEU A 89 9.13 -8.54 -9.66
N PRO A 90 10.33 -8.61 -10.27
CA PRO A 90 11.46 -9.28 -9.64
C PRO A 90 11.80 -8.64 -8.30
N ILE A 91 12.28 -9.44 -7.35
CA ILE A 91 12.79 -8.91 -6.07
C ILE A 91 14.03 -8.04 -6.32
N ARG A 92 14.14 -6.97 -5.50
CA ARG A 92 15.24 -6.01 -5.58
C ARG A 92 16.25 -6.16 -4.45
N PHE A 93 15.81 -6.64 -3.29
CA PHE A 93 16.67 -6.82 -2.12
C PHE A 93 17.18 -8.26 -2.03
N ALA A 94 18.42 -8.41 -1.55
CA ALA A 94 19.05 -9.72 -1.40
C ALA A 94 18.40 -10.55 -0.27
N THR A 95 17.84 -9.88 0.75
CA THR A 95 17.23 -10.55 1.91
C THR A 95 15.86 -9.99 2.23
N MET A 96 15.04 -10.84 2.89
CA MET A 96 13.74 -10.42 3.43
C MET A 96 13.87 -9.29 4.44
N GLN A 97 14.91 -9.34 5.28
CA GLN A 97 15.13 -8.30 6.29
C GLN A 97 15.39 -6.93 5.66
N GLU A 98 16.15 -6.87 4.58
CA GLU A 98 16.38 -5.64 3.83
C GLU A 98 15.08 -5.12 3.22
N ALA A 99 14.24 -5.99 2.68
CA ALA A 99 12.93 -5.62 2.12
C ALA A 99 12.00 -5.06 3.20
N VAL A 100 11.94 -5.69 4.38
CA VAL A 100 11.14 -5.21 5.52
C VAL A 100 11.67 -3.87 6.04
N ASN A 101 12.99 -3.70 6.12
CA ASN A 101 13.61 -2.43 6.53
C ASN A 101 13.25 -1.28 5.56
N ASP A 102 13.29 -1.54 4.25
CA ASP A 102 12.87 -0.58 3.23
C ASP A 102 11.39 -0.21 3.41
N LEU A 103 10.51 -1.21 3.58
CA LEU A 103 9.10 -0.98 3.83
C LEU A 103 8.88 -0.09 5.06
N ASN A 104 9.52 -0.41 6.19
CA ASN A 104 9.38 0.39 7.41
C ASN A 104 9.83 1.84 7.18
N LYS A 105 10.94 2.03 6.49
CA LYS A 105 11.45 3.36 6.14
C LYS A 105 10.42 4.13 5.30
N GLU A 106 9.83 3.51 4.30
CA GLU A 106 8.86 4.18 3.42
C GLU A 106 7.55 4.50 4.15
N VAL A 107 7.11 3.64 5.07
CA VAL A 107 5.95 3.93 5.94
C VAL A 107 6.22 5.17 6.81
N GLN A 108 7.37 5.23 7.47
CA GLN A 108 7.73 6.36 8.33
C GLN A 108 7.90 7.65 7.52
N LEU A 109 8.49 7.57 6.34
CA LEU A 109 8.64 8.72 5.46
C LEU A 109 7.28 9.27 5.00
N PHE A 110 6.36 8.40 4.61
CA PHE A 110 4.98 8.77 4.27
C PHE A 110 4.33 9.55 5.41
N ILE A 111 4.36 9.00 6.63
CA ILE A 111 3.73 9.63 7.79
C ILE A 111 4.38 10.99 8.08
N THR A 112 5.71 11.07 8.08
CA THR A 112 6.44 12.31 8.36
C THR A 112 6.14 13.39 7.32
N GLN A 113 6.18 13.03 6.03
CA GLN A 113 5.98 13.97 4.94
C GLN A 113 4.58 14.61 4.99
N PHE A 114 3.55 13.79 5.16
CA PHE A 114 2.17 14.28 5.22
C PHE A 114 1.82 14.97 6.55
N SER A 115 2.44 14.58 7.66
CA SER A 115 2.24 15.24 8.95
C SER A 115 2.84 16.65 8.99
N ASN A 116 3.87 16.91 8.19
CA ASN A 116 4.56 18.19 8.14
C ASN A 116 3.89 19.20 7.20
N ASP A 117 2.97 18.76 6.34
CA ASP A 117 2.28 19.62 5.38
C ASP A 117 0.83 19.16 5.22
N ASP A 118 -0.09 19.89 5.85
CA ASP A 118 -1.53 19.57 5.83
C ASP A 118 -2.20 19.84 4.47
N GLN A 119 -1.52 20.54 3.56
CA GLN A 119 -2.00 20.82 2.21
C GLN A 119 -1.47 19.81 1.18
N LEU A 120 -0.54 18.97 1.60
CA LEU A 120 0.07 17.99 0.69
C LEU A 120 -0.95 17.02 0.15
N LYS A 121 -0.87 16.75 -1.15
CA LYS A 121 -1.62 15.70 -1.84
C LYS A 121 -0.67 14.89 -2.68
N GLY A 122 -0.95 13.59 -2.77
CA GLY A 122 -0.24 12.67 -3.65
C GLY A 122 -1.19 12.10 -4.69
N LEU A 123 -0.71 11.93 -5.93
CA LEU A 123 -1.50 11.38 -7.01
C LEU A 123 -1.46 9.85 -6.98
N HIS A 124 -2.65 9.24 -6.89
CA HIS A 124 -2.85 7.82 -7.11
C HIS A 124 -3.40 7.59 -8.53
N PRO A 125 -2.90 6.61 -9.29
CA PRO A 125 -3.33 6.41 -10.69
C PRO A 125 -4.81 6.07 -10.84
N VAL A 126 -5.44 5.47 -9.84
CA VAL A 126 -6.86 5.09 -9.89
C VAL A 126 -7.74 6.04 -9.09
N PHE A 127 -7.30 6.49 -7.93
CA PHE A 127 -8.13 7.29 -7.00
C PHE A 127 -7.93 8.80 -7.15
N GLY A 128 -6.97 9.24 -7.96
CA GLY A 128 -6.69 10.66 -8.17
C GLY A 128 -5.85 11.28 -7.05
N GLU A 129 -5.89 12.60 -6.92
CA GLU A 129 -5.18 13.30 -5.84
C GLU A 129 -5.81 13.00 -4.49
N LEU A 130 -5.00 12.51 -3.56
CA LEU A 130 -5.40 12.11 -2.21
C LEU A 130 -4.66 12.93 -1.15
N ASN A 131 -5.39 13.42 -0.17
CA ASN A 131 -4.83 14.05 1.02
C ASN A 131 -4.33 12.99 2.02
N PHE A 132 -3.82 13.43 3.16
CA PHE A 132 -3.26 12.52 4.17
C PHE A 132 -4.27 11.48 4.65
N GLU A 133 -5.48 11.91 5.02
CA GLU A 133 -6.52 10.96 5.49
C GLU A 133 -6.89 9.94 4.43
N GLU A 134 -7.10 10.38 3.20
CA GLU A 134 -7.45 9.51 2.08
C GLU A 134 -6.33 8.47 1.81
N TRP A 135 -5.06 8.89 1.88
CA TRP A 135 -3.93 7.98 1.77
C TRP A 135 -3.85 6.99 2.94
N VAL A 136 -4.13 7.42 4.17
CA VAL A 136 -4.19 6.51 5.33
C VAL A 136 -5.28 5.46 5.12
N LEU A 137 -6.47 5.85 4.65
CA LEU A 137 -7.56 4.92 4.36
C LEU A 137 -7.15 3.92 3.27
N LEU A 138 -6.54 4.40 2.19
CA LEU A 138 -6.11 3.54 1.08
C LEU A 138 -4.99 2.59 1.50
N HIS A 139 -3.95 3.09 2.15
CA HIS A 139 -2.86 2.24 2.64
C HIS A 139 -3.35 1.19 3.63
N TYR A 140 -4.26 1.55 4.52
CA TYR A 140 -4.86 0.58 5.45
C TYR A 140 -5.59 -0.55 4.71
N LYS A 141 -6.44 -0.21 3.73
CA LYS A 141 -7.13 -1.21 2.90
C LYS A 141 -6.15 -2.11 2.14
N HIS A 142 -5.12 -1.53 1.56
CA HIS A 142 -4.12 -2.25 0.77
C HIS A 142 -3.27 -3.18 1.64
N VAL A 143 -2.76 -2.67 2.74
CA VAL A 143 -1.94 -3.44 3.70
C VAL A 143 -2.75 -4.60 4.29
N THR A 144 -3.94 -4.36 4.79
CA THR A 144 -4.78 -5.42 5.38
C THR A 144 -5.21 -6.47 4.35
N HIS A 145 -5.42 -6.06 3.09
CA HIS A 145 -5.65 -7.00 1.98
C HIS A 145 -4.47 -7.98 1.84
N HIS A 146 -3.25 -7.48 1.81
CA HIS A 146 -2.06 -8.32 1.69
C HIS A 146 -1.74 -9.14 2.95
N LEU A 147 -2.01 -8.60 4.14
CA LEU A 147 -1.88 -9.37 5.37
C LEU A 147 -2.84 -10.58 5.39
N ARG A 148 -4.08 -10.40 4.93
CA ARG A 148 -5.02 -11.52 4.78
C ARG A 148 -4.57 -12.50 3.69
N GLN A 149 -4.00 -12.00 2.60
CA GLN A 149 -3.46 -12.83 1.52
C GLN A 149 -2.41 -13.83 2.04
N PHE A 150 -1.60 -13.41 3.00
CA PHE A 150 -0.54 -14.24 3.59
C PHE A 150 -0.89 -14.76 5.00
N GLU A 151 -2.17 -14.73 5.38
CA GLU A 151 -2.69 -15.26 6.64
C GLU A 151 -2.03 -14.64 7.90
N LEU A 152 -1.69 -13.35 7.83
CA LEU A 152 -1.11 -12.59 8.92
C LEU A 152 -2.16 -11.76 9.69
N LEU A 153 -3.38 -11.72 9.21
CA LEU A 153 -4.59 -11.19 9.83
C LEU A 153 -5.73 -12.20 9.70
#